data_4c52803a4e0b058a715bec29577f83e9
#
_entry.id   4c52803a4e0b058a715bec29577f83e9
#
_cell.length_a   1.000
_cell.length_b   1.000
_cell.length_c   1.000
_cell.angle_alpha   90.00
_cell.angle_beta   90.00
_cell.angle_gamma   90.00
#
_symmetry.space_group_name_H-M   'P 1'
#
loop_
_entity.id
_entity.type
_entity.pdbx_description
1 polymer ?
#
loop_
_entity_poly.entity_id
_entity_poly.type
_entity_poly.pdbx_seq_one_letter_code
_entity_poly.pdbx_strand_id
1 'polypeptide(L)'
;MIHLDTLSTLVAATLVLLLGRKLVHRVSFLRRYTIPEPVAGGLLAALALLALKQSMGWEINFDMTLKEPLMLAFFATIGLNANLASLRAGGKVLGVFLIVVVGLLVMQNAIGIGMASLLGLDPLMGLLAGSITLSGGHGTGAAWSKVFIERYGFQNATEVAMACATFGLVLGGLIGGPVARYLVKRSSTPNGRPDDEMVPSAFEKPEVGRVITSLVLIETIALIAICLTAGKLIAQWLAGTAFELPTFVCVLFVGVILSNGLSLMGFYRVFERAVSVLGNVCLSLFLAMALMSLKLWELASLALPMLAILAVQTLFMAFYAIFVTWRLMGKNYDAAVLAAGHCGFGLGATPTAIANMQAITERFGPSHMAFLVVPMVGAFFIDIVNALVIKLYLMLLIFG
;
A
#
# COMPACT_ATOMS: atom_id res chain seq x y z
N MET A 1 -31.14 -16.60 -0.64
CA MET A 1 -29.65 -16.61 -0.59
C MET A 1 -29.14 -17.26 -1.85
N ILE A 2 -28.26 -16.59 -2.61
CA ILE A 2 -27.64 -17.12 -3.83
C ILE A 2 -26.16 -17.37 -3.50
N HIS A 3 -25.69 -18.60 -3.73
CA HIS A 3 -24.30 -18.97 -3.55
C HIS A 3 -23.61 -19.05 -4.90
N LEU A 4 -22.56 -18.27 -5.09
CA LEU A 4 -21.69 -18.32 -6.26
C LEU A 4 -20.47 -19.20 -5.93
N ASP A 5 -20.20 -20.17 -6.80
CA ASP A 5 -19.00 -21.00 -6.72
C ASP A 5 -17.72 -20.22 -7.07
N THR A 6 -16.58 -20.87 -6.95
CA THR A 6 -15.27 -20.25 -7.18
C THR A 6 -15.13 -19.63 -8.58
N LEU A 7 -15.63 -20.32 -9.63
CA LEU A 7 -15.52 -19.83 -11.01
C LEU A 7 -16.47 -18.65 -11.24
N SER A 8 -17.71 -18.73 -10.77
CA SER A 8 -18.68 -17.63 -10.86
C SER A 8 -18.23 -16.42 -10.07
N THR A 9 -17.58 -16.61 -8.91
CA THR A 9 -16.98 -15.54 -8.11
C THR A 9 -15.81 -14.89 -8.85
N LEU A 10 -14.96 -15.67 -9.54
CA LEU A 10 -13.87 -15.13 -10.35
C LEU A 10 -14.41 -14.30 -11.54
N VAL A 11 -15.49 -14.77 -12.20
CA VAL A 11 -16.18 -14.01 -13.25
C VAL A 11 -16.71 -12.69 -12.67
N ALA A 12 -17.40 -12.73 -11.52
CA ALA A 12 -17.90 -11.52 -10.86
C ALA A 12 -16.77 -10.54 -10.53
N ALA A 13 -15.67 -11.01 -9.94
CA ALA A 13 -14.51 -10.19 -9.60
C ALA A 13 -13.88 -9.53 -10.84
N THR A 14 -13.73 -10.27 -11.93
CA THR A 14 -13.20 -9.72 -13.20
C THR A 14 -14.13 -8.69 -13.82
N LEU A 15 -15.44 -8.90 -13.80
CA LEU A 15 -16.42 -7.92 -14.27
C LEU A 15 -16.41 -6.65 -13.41
N VAL A 16 -16.30 -6.80 -12.08
CA VAL A 16 -16.16 -5.68 -11.14
C VAL A 16 -14.91 -4.87 -11.44
N LEU A 17 -13.78 -5.51 -11.76
CA LEU A 17 -12.55 -4.83 -12.18
C LEU A 17 -12.73 -4.05 -13.49
N LEU A 18 -13.32 -4.65 -14.50
CA LEU A 18 -13.59 -3.99 -15.78
C LEU A 18 -14.54 -2.79 -15.62
N LEU A 19 -15.55 -2.93 -14.76
CA LEU A 19 -16.44 -1.82 -14.40
C LEU A 19 -15.69 -0.71 -13.68
N GLY A 20 -14.85 -1.06 -12.69
CA GLY A 20 -14.00 -0.12 -11.97
C GLY A 20 -13.06 0.65 -12.90
N ARG A 21 -12.42 -0.03 -13.84
CA ARG A 21 -11.61 0.59 -14.89
C ARG A 21 -12.40 1.62 -15.70
N LYS A 22 -13.60 1.24 -16.16
CA LYS A 22 -14.48 2.14 -16.91
C LYS A 22 -14.89 3.37 -16.10
N LEU A 23 -15.15 3.18 -14.78
CA LEU A 23 -15.49 4.27 -13.85
C LEU A 23 -14.31 5.23 -13.67
N VAL A 24 -13.12 4.71 -13.38
CA VAL A 24 -11.91 5.54 -13.18
C VAL A 24 -11.59 6.34 -14.44
N HIS A 25 -11.77 5.76 -15.64
CA HIS A 25 -11.58 6.50 -16.89
C HIS A 25 -12.61 7.60 -17.13
N ARG A 26 -13.88 7.42 -16.69
CA ARG A 26 -14.96 8.39 -16.93
C ARG A 26 -15.09 9.46 -15.86
N VAL A 27 -14.81 9.11 -14.59
CA VAL A 27 -15.00 10.01 -13.45
C VAL A 27 -13.67 10.68 -13.12
N SER A 28 -13.55 11.98 -13.44
CA SER A 28 -12.33 12.77 -13.22
C SER A 28 -11.88 12.81 -11.76
N PHE A 29 -12.82 12.76 -10.80
CA PHE A 29 -12.52 12.69 -9.38
C PHE A 29 -11.71 11.41 -9.04
N LEU A 30 -12.15 10.22 -9.48
CA LEU A 30 -11.47 8.96 -9.21
C LEU A 30 -10.05 8.95 -9.79
N ARG A 31 -9.88 9.47 -11.01
CA ARG A 31 -8.59 9.60 -11.68
C ARG A 31 -7.69 10.61 -11.00
N ARG A 32 -8.24 11.76 -10.59
CA ARG A 32 -7.48 12.84 -9.93
C ARG A 32 -6.88 12.40 -8.60
N TYR A 33 -7.60 11.56 -7.86
CA TYR A 33 -7.15 11.02 -6.56
C TYR A 33 -6.55 9.62 -6.66
N THR A 34 -6.24 9.16 -7.87
CA THR A 34 -5.57 7.86 -8.12
C THR A 34 -6.27 6.67 -7.45
N ILE A 35 -7.62 6.73 -7.36
CA ILE A 35 -8.42 5.65 -6.76
C ILE A 35 -8.21 4.37 -7.59
N PRO A 36 -7.79 3.25 -6.96
CA PRO A 36 -7.55 2.01 -7.69
C PRO A 36 -8.85 1.47 -8.35
N GLU A 37 -8.70 0.91 -9.56
CA GLU A 37 -9.82 0.31 -10.31
C GLU A 37 -10.60 -0.72 -9.48
N PRO A 38 -9.96 -1.65 -8.74
CA PRO A 38 -10.68 -2.61 -7.90
C PRO A 38 -11.47 -1.94 -6.77
N VAL A 39 -10.98 -0.80 -6.24
CA VAL A 39 -11.69 -0.05 -5.19
C VAL A 39 -12.96 0.60 -5.75
N ALA A 40 -12.85 1.29 -6.89
CA ALA A 40 -13.99 1.93 -7.53
C ALA A 40 -15.07 0.89 -7.94
N GLY A 41 -14.65 -0.22 -8.55
CA GLY A 41 -15.57 -1.30 -8.96
C GLY A 41 -16.14 -2.07 -7.78
N GLY A 42 -15.31 -2.43 -6.80
CA GLY A 42 -15.73 -3.20 -5.63
C GLY A 42 -16.72 -2.45 -4.74
N LEU A 43 -16.48 -1.15 -4.48
CA LEU A 43 -17.44 -0.32 -3.72
C LEU A 43 -18.77 -0.15 -4.46
N LEU A 44 -18.75 0.02 -5.78
CA LEU A 44 -19.99 0.07 -6.56
C LEU A 44 -20.75 -1.27 -6.48
N ALA A 45 -20.05 -2.39 -6.58
CA ALA A 45 -20.64 -3.71 -6.42
C ALA A 45 -21.23 -3.89 -5.01
N ALA A 46 -20.52 -3.51 -3.96
CA ALA A 46 -21.01 -3.56 -2.58
C ALA A 46 -22.25 -2.68 -2.36
N LEU A 47 -22.30 -1.47 -2.96
CA LEU A 47 -23.47 -0.61 -2.94
C LEU A 47 -24.66 -1.23 -3.68
N ALA A 48 -24.44 -1.86 -4.85
CA ALA A 48 -25.47 -2.56 -5.59
C ALA A 48 -26.04 -3.76 -4.80
N LEU A 49 -25.17 -4.52 -4.14
CA LEU A 49 -25.57 -5.62 -3.27
C LEU A 49 -26.36 -5.15 -2.04
N LEU A 50 -25.97 -4.03 -1.44
CA LEU A 50 -26.71 -3.39 -0.36
C LEU A 50 -28.12 -3.00 -0.81
N ALA A 51 -28.24 -2.38 -1.99
CA ALA A 51 -29.54 -2.01 -2.57
C ALA A 51 -30.43 -3.23 -2.87
N LEU A 52 -29.84 -4.31 -3.41
CA LEU A 52 -30.55 -5.58 -3.65
C LEU A 52 -31.04 -6.22 -2.33
N LYS A 53 -30.20 -6.20 -1.29
CA LYS A 53 -30.60 -6.71 0.02
C LYS A 53 -31.77 -5.90 0.62
N GLN A 54 -31.71 -4.56 0.53
CA GLN A 54 -32.76 -3.70 1.08
C GLN A 54 -34.06 -3.75 0.29
N SER A 55 -33.98 -3.85 -1.05
CA SER A 55 -35.18 -3.81 -1.91
C SER A 55 -35.85 -5.16 -2.10
N MET A 56 -35.09 -6.25 -2.23
CA MET A 56 -35.54 -7.58 -2.60
C MET A 56 -35.29 -8.66 -1.53
N GLY A 57 -34.53 -8.33 -0.46
CA GLY A 57 -34.09 -9.32 0.54
C GLY A 57 -33.08 -10.34 0.02
N TRP A 58 -32.45 -10.09 -1.15
CA TRP A 58 -31.53 -11.04 -1.75
C TRP A 58 -30.13 -10.87 -1.15
N GLU A 59 -29.57 -11.98 -0.69
CA GLU A 59 -28.17 -12.05 -0.25
C GLU A 59 -27.37 -12.93 -1.21
N ILE A 60 -26.26 -12.42 -1.70
CA ILE A 60 -25.33 -13.13 -2.57
C ILE A 60 -24.06 -13.43 -1.75
N ASN A 61 -23.73 -14.71 -1.64
CA ASN A 61 -22.52 -15.20 -1.01
C ASN A 61 -21.52 -15.65 -2.07
N PHE A 62 -20.30 -15.15 -1.97
CA PHE A 62 -19.19 -15.43 -2.87
C PHE A 62 -18.27 -16.49 -2.26
N ASP A 63 -17.81 -17.44 -3.08
CA ASP A 63 -16.71 -18.32 -2.67
C ASP A 63 -15.38 -17.55 -2.68
N MET A 64 -14.79 -17.40 -1.51
CA MET A 64 -13.54 -16.64 -1.29
C MET A 64 -12.28 -17.51 -1.32
N THR A 65 -12.34 -18.74 -1.80
CA THR A 65 -11.20 -19.69 -1.82
C THR A 65 -9.97 -19.12 -2.53
N LEU A 66 -10.15 -18.35 -3.60
CA LEU A 66 -9.04 -17.72 -4.34
C LEU A 66 -8.49 -16.45 -3.68
N LYS A 67 -9.19 -15.85 -2.72
CA LYS A 67 -8.79 -14.58 -2.10
C LYS A 67 -7.43 -14.70 -1.41
N GLU A 68 -7.21 -15.73 -0.62
CA GLU A 68 -5.95 -15.92 0.11
C GLU A 68 -4.75 -16.23 -0.80
N PRO A 69 -4.81 -17.17 -1.76
CA PRO A 69 -3.71 -17.40 -2.68
C PRO A 69 -3.30 -16.15 -3.48
N LEU A 70 -4.27 -15.37 -3.93
CA LEU A 70 -4.02 -14.11 -4.65
C LEU A 70 -3.32 -13.07 -3.76
N MET A 71 -3.75 -12.94 -2.51
CA MET A 71 -3.11 -12.07 -1.52
C MET A 71 -1.66 -12.50 -1.29
N LEU A 72 -1.42 -13.78 -1.02
CA LEU A 72 -0.08 -14.29 -0.78
C LEU A 72 0.82 -14.12 -2.00
N ALA A 73 0.31 -14.36 -3.22
CA ALA A 73 1.03 -14.12 -4.47
C ALA A 73 1.42 -12.64 -4.63
N PHE A 74 0.53 -11.71 -4.30
CA PHE A 74 0.85 -10.29 -4.29
C PHE A 74 2.01 -9.96 -3.33
N PHE A 75 1.96 -10.45 -2.09
CA PHE A 75 3.06 -10.19 -1.13
C PHE A 75 4.37 -10.89 -1.53
N ALA A 76 4.31 -12.05 -2.18
CA ALA A 76 5.49 -12.68 -2.79
C ALA A 76 6.13 -11.75 -3.83
N THR A 77 5.32 -11.09 -4.69
CA THR A 77 5.85 -10.17 -5.72
C THR A 77 6.46 -8.91 -5.12
N ILE A 78 5.94 -8.39 -4.01
CA ILE A 78 6.59 -7.29 -3.27
C ILE A 78 7.98 -7.73 -2.82
N GLY A 79 8.10 -8.91 -2.20
CA GLY A 79 9.37 -9.44 -1.75
C GLY A 79 10.36 -9.69 -2.89
N LEU A 80 9.90 -10.28 -3.99
CA LEU A 80 10.74 -10.56 -5.17
C LEU A 80 11.25 -9.28 -5.86
N ASN A 81 10.51 -8.19 -5.79
CA ASN A 81 10.91 -6.88 -6.32
C ASN A 81 11.81 -6.08 -5.35
N ALA A 82 11.96 -6.52 -4.09
CA ALA A 82 12.77 -5.83 -3.11
C ALA A 82 14.27 -6.03 -3.37
N ASN A 83 14.87 -5.10 -4.09
CA ASN A 83 16.30 -5.12 -4.44
C ASN A 83 17.13 -4.38 -3.38
N LEU A 84 17.83 -5.12 -2.53
CA LEU A 84 18.68 -4.56 -1.48
C LEU A 84 19.93 -3.85 -2.02
N ALA A 85 20.38 -4.16 -3.23
CA ALA A 85 21.49 -3.45 -3.87
C ALA A 85 21.12 -1.99 -4.18
N SER A 86 19.85 -1.71 -4.42
CA SER A 86 19.33 -0.35 -4.63
C SER A 86 19.51 0.56 -3.40
N LEU A 87 19.54 -0.01 -2.18
CA LEU A 87 19.82 0.74 -0.96
C LEU A 87 21.23 1.36 -1.00
N ARG A 88 22.20 0.63 -1.56
CA ARG A 88 23.57 1.15 -1.72
C ARG A 88 23.63 2.26 -2.76
N ALA A 89 22.87 2.14 -3.84
CA ALA A 89 22.79 3.16 -4.88
C ALA A 89 22.12 4.47 -4.41
N GLY A 90 21.10 4.38 -3.55
CA GLY A 90 20.41 5.54 -2.96
C GLY A 90 21.23 6.28 -1.90
N GLY A 91 22.31 5.68 -1.40
CA GLY A 91 23.29 6.27 -0.49
C GLY A 91 22.70 6.81 0.82
N LYS A 92 23.34 7.83 1.39
CA LYS A 92 22.98 8.43 2.69
C LYS A 92 21.54 9.01 2.68
N VAL A 93 21.11 9.58 1.56
CA VAL A 93 19.80 10.23 1.44
C VAL A 93 18.67 9.21 1.61
N LEU A 94 18.78 8.07 0.94
CA LEU A 94 17.82 6.98 1.06
C LEU A 94 17.78 6.43 2.49
N GLY A 95 18.96 6.22 3.12
CA GLY A 95 19.04 5.75 4.51
C GLY A 95 18.38 6.70 5.50
N VAL A 96 18.63 8.01 5.38
CA VAL A 96 17.97 9.02 6.24
C VAL A 96 16.47 9.03 5.99
N PHE A 97 16.04 8.97 4.73
CA PHE A 97 14.61 8.96 4.41
C PHE A 97 13.91 7.71 4.96
N LEU A 98 14.55 6.55 4.89
CA LEU A 98 14.00 5.32 5.47
C LEU A 98 13.80 5.46 6.99
N ILE A 99 14.75 6.06 7.71
CA ILE A 99 14.59 6.33 9.15
C ILE A 99 13.42 7.28 9.41
N VAL A 100 13.27 8.32 8.60
CA VAL A 100 12.13 9.25 8.68
C VAL A 100 10.81 8.53 8.47
N VAL A 101 10.75 7.61 7.50
CA VAL A 101 9.55 6.80 7.24
C VAL A 101 9.25 5.85 8.39
N VAL A 102 10.26 5.17 8.94
CA VAL A 102 10.09 4.32 10.16
C VAL A 102 9.51 5.14 11.32
N GLY A 103 10.02 6.34 11.55
CA GLY A 103 9.50 7.25 12.55
C GLY A 103 8.02 7.61 12.32
N LEU A 104 7.62 7.84 11.06
CA LEU A 104 6.23 8.06 10.71
C LEU A 104 5.36 6.85 11.05
N LEU A 105 5.75 5.63 10.66
CA LEU A 105 4.99 4.40 10.91
C LEU A 105 4.74 4.19 12.41
N VAL A 106 5.79 4.40 13.23
CA VAL A 106 5.67 4.32 14.69
C VAL A 106 4.67 5.35 15.21
N MET A 107 4.80 6.60 14.79
CA MET A 107 3.91 7.67 15.26
C MET A 107 2.47 7.51 14.78
N GLN A 108 2.25 7.05 13.55
CA GLN A 108 0.89 6.77 13.04
C GLN A 108 0.17 5.73 13.90
N ASN A 109 0.85 4.66 14.28
CA ASN A 109 0.26 3.64 15.15
C ASN A 109 0.00 4.17 16.56
N ALA A 110 0.96 4.90 17.14
CA ALA A 110 0.78 5.51 18.45
C ALA A 110 -0.43 6.48 18.49
N ILE A 111 -0.53 7.35 17.47
CA ILE A 111 -1.65 8.30 17.35
C ILE A 111 -2.96 7.56 17.09
N GLY A 112 -2.96 6.56 16.22
CA GLY A 112 -4.16 5.77 15.92
C GLY A 112 -4.69 5.07 17.18
N ILE A 113 -3.83 4.36 17.91
CA ILE A 113 -4.18 3.69 19.17
C ILE A 113 -4.65 4.69 20.21
N GLY A 114 -3.88 5.79 20.40
CA GLY A 114 -4.23 6.83 21.38
C GLY A 114 -5.60 7.44 21.08
N MET A 115 -5.88 7.77 19.83
CA MET A 115 -7.18 8.31 19.40
C MET A 115 -8.32 7.30 19.56
N ALA A 116 -8.10 6.03 19.19
CA ALA A 116 -9.09 4.98 19.36
C ALA A 116 -9.44 4.82 20.86
N SER A 117 -8.43 4.76 21.72
CA SER A 117 -8.63 4.68 23.18
C SER A 117 -9.36 5.89 23.75
N LEU A 118 -9.03 7.12 23.30
CA LEU A 118 -9.73 8.35 23.72
C LEU A 118 -11.20 8.38 23.31
N LEU A 119 -11.53 7.75 22.18
CA LEU A 119 -12.90 7.66 21.68
C LEU A 119 -13.67 6.44 22.23
N GLY A 120 -13.06 5.67 23.13
CA GLY A 120 -13.66 4.46 23.70
C GLY A 120 -13.77 3.30 22.69
N LEU A 121 -12.94 3.31 21.66
CA LEU A 121 -12.87 2.26 20.64
C LEU A 121 -11.78 1.23 20.98
N ASP A 122 -11.87 0.05 20.38
CA ASP A 122 -10.82 -0.95 20.47
C ASP A 122 -9.49 -0.39 19.90
N PRO A 123 -8.36 -0.51 20.63
CA PRO A 123 -7.04 -0.10 20.15
C PRO A 123 -6.64 -0.71 18.80
N LEU A 124 -7.14 -1.90 18.45
CA LEU A 124 -6.93 -2.52 17.15
C LEU A 124 -7.49 -1.70 15.98
N MET A 125 -8.60 -0.98 16.21
CA MET A 125 -9.12 -0.01 15.22
C MET A 125 -8.12 1.12 14.97
N GLY A 126 -7.43 1.54 16.03
CA GLY A 126 -6.36 2.55 15.91
C GLY A 126 -5.19 2.09 15.06
N LEU A 127 -4.81 0.81 15.13
CA LEU A 127 -3.80 0.22 14.25
C LEU A 127 -4.28 0.16 12.80
N LEU A 128 -5.55 -0.22 12.57
CA LEU A 128 -6.14 -0.19 11.22
C LEU A 128 -6.19 1.22 10.66
N ALA A 129 -6.55 2.22 11.45
CA ALA A 129 -6.53 3.64 11.07
C ALA A 129 -5.13 4.28 11.20
N GLY A 130 -4.11 3.50 11.50
CA GLY A 130 -2.71 3.85 11.57
C GLY A 130 -1.94 3.42 10.33
N SER A 131 -0.72 2.94 10.54
CA SER A 131 0.20 2.58 9.45
C SER A 131 -0.28 1.42 8.59
N ILE A 132 -1.15 0.53 9.11
CA ILE A 132 -1.68 -0.62 8.36
C ILE A 132 -2.33 -0.18 7.06
N THR A 133 -3.20 0.82 7.11
CA THR A 133 -3.96 1.26 5.94
C THR A 133 -3.44 2.55 5.32
N LEU A 134 -2.94 3.48 6.13
CA LEU A 134 -2.49 4.78 5.64
C LEU A 134 -1.16 4.67 4.87
N SER A 135 -0.17 3.98 5.44
CA SER A 135 1.12 3.74 4.79
C SER A 135 1.16 2.43 4.02
N GLY A 136 0.49 1.37 4.50
CA GLY A 136 0.43 0.07 3.85
C GLY A 136 -0.68 -0.06 2.79
N GLY A 137 -1.66 0.86 2.76
CA GLY A 137 -2.72 0.91 1.76
C GLY A 137 -3.73 -0.26 1.85
N HIS A 138 -4.49 -0.43 0.75
CA HIS A 138 -5.58 -1.42 0.69
C HIS A 138 -5.10 -2.87 0.80
N GLY A 139 -3.94 -3.20 0.20
CA GLY A 139 -3.41 -4.57 0.21
C GLY A 139 -3.04 -5.02 1.62
N THR A 140 -2.24 -4.23 2.31
CA THR A 140 -1.81 -4.47 3.70
C THR A 140 -3.00 -4.41 4.65
N GLY A 141 -3.92 -3.44 4.46
CA GLY A 141 -5.17 -3.35 5.22
C GLY A 141 -6.02 -4.62 5.12
N ALA A 142 -6.24 -5.15 3.92
CA ALA A 142 -7.01 -6.37 3.72
C ALA A 142 -6.31 -7.61 4.30
N ALA A 143 -4.97 -7.68 4.22
CA ALA A 143 -4.19 -8.79 4.76
C ALA A 143 -4.24 -8.84 6.30
N TRP A 144 -4.02 -7.69 6.96
CA TRP A 144 -4.10 -7.61 8.41
C TRP A 144 -5.53 -7.75 8.94
N SER A 145 -6.55 -7.32 8.19
CA SER A 145 -7.96 -7.53 8.56
C SER A 145 -8.27 -9.00 8.79
N LYS A 146 -7.73 -9.90 7.94
CA LYS A 146 -7.89 -11.35 8.13
C LYS A 146 -7.32 -11.78 9.49
N VAL A 147 -6.12 -11.32 9.84
CA VAL A 147 -5.49 -11.63 11.13
C VAL A 147 -6.34 -11.11 12.29
N PHE A 148 -6.88 -9.90 12.16
CA PHE A 148 -7.70 -9.27 13.19
C PHE A 148 -9.04 -10.00 13.40
N ILE A 149 -9.66 -10.48 12.33
CA ILE A 149 -10.89 -11.29 12.40
C ILE A 149 -10.60 -12.65 13.05
N GLU A 150 -9.59 -13.36 12.55
CA GLU A 150 -9.32 -14.75 12.95
C GLU A 150 -8.72 -14.87 14.37
N ARG A 151 -7.82 -13.93 14.76
CA ARG A 151 -7.11 -14.03 16.04
C ARG A 151 -7.67 -13.16 17.15
N TYR A 152 -8.21 -12.01 16.80
CA TYR A 152 -8.68 -11.01 17.78
C TYR A 152 -10.20 -10.83 17.79
N GLY A 153 -10.92 -11.54 16.89
CA GLY A 153 -12.39 -11.51 16.84
C GLY A 153 -12.99 -10.19 16.34
N PHE A 154 -12.17 -9.30 15.76
CA PHE A 154 -12.63 -8.01 15.26
C PHE A 154 -13.31 -8.16 13.89
N GLN A 155 -14.62 -8.47 13.88
CA GLN A 155 -15.36 -8.88 12.67
C GLN A 155 -15.41 -7.82 11.57
N ASN A 156 -15.44 -6.52 11.91
CA ASN A 156 -15.57 -5.42 10.95
C ASN A 156 -14.20 -4.89 10.47
N ALA A 157 -13.12 -5.64 10.68
CA ALA A 157 -11.76 -5.19 10.36
C ALA A 157 -11.57 -4.89 8.88
N THR A 158 -12.19 -5.68 7.97
CA THR A 158 -12.05 -5.48 6.53
C THR A 158 -12.71 -4.19 6.07
N GLU A 159 -13.92 -3.93 6.55
CA GLU A 159 -14.70 -2.74 6.23
C GLU A 159 -13.97 -1.48 6.71
N VAL A 160 -13.52 -1.49 7.97
CA VAL A 160 -12.73 -0.40 8.58
C VAL A 160 -11.45 -0.16 7.79
N ALA A 161 -10.68 -1.21 7.48
CA ALA A 161 -9.44 -1.08 6.74
C ALA A 161 -9.65 -0.49 5.34
N MET A 162 -10.65 -0.95 4.60
CA MET A 162 -10.94 -0.44 3.25
C MET A 162 -11.38 1.02 3.27
N ALA A 163 -12.21 1.41 4.24
CA ALA A 163 -12.62 2.79 4.43
C ALA A 163 -11.42 3.69 4.75
N CYS A 164 -10.58 3.30 5.71
CA CYS A 164 -9.38 4.06 6.10
C CYS A 164 -8.40 4.21 4.93
N ALA A 165 -8.11 3.12 4.21
CA ALA A 165 -7.18 3.16 3.07
C ALA A 165 -7.70 4.06 1.94
N THR A 166 -9.00 4.00 1.63
CA THR A 166 -9.60 4.85 0.59
C THR A 166 -9.58 6.33 0.99
N PHE A 167 -9.92 6.62 2.24
CA PHE A 167 -9.92 7.98 2.76
C PHE A 167 -8.50 8.55 2.82
N GLY A 168 -7.55 7.74 3.30
CA GLY A 168 -6.14 8.10 3.34
C GLY A 168 -5.59 8.43 1.96
N LEU A 169 -5.92 7.64 0.94
CA LEU A 169 -5.49 7.86 -0.44
C LEU A 169 -5.96 9.23 -0.98
N VAL A 170 -7.22 9.59 -0.71
CA VAL A 170 -7.78 10.89 -1.10
C VAL A 170 -7.06 12.03 -0.37
N LEU A 171 -6.90 11.91 0.94
CA LEU A 171 -6.25 12.93 1.77
C LEU A 171 -4.76 13.08 1.45
N GLY A 172 -4.05 11.98 1.22
CA GLY A 172 -2.65 12.00 0.80
C GLY A 172 -2.43 12.77 -0.51
N GLY A 173 -3.36 12.61 -1.46
CA GLY A 173 -3.38 13.41 -2.69
C GLY A 173 -3.73 14.89 -2.48
N LEU A 174 -4.59 15.17 -1.49
CA LEU A 174 -5.01 16.56 -1.22
C LEU A 174 -3.94 17.37 -0.51
N ILE A 175 -3.24 16.80 0.49
CA ILE A 175 -2.32 17.58 1.33
C ILE A 175 -0.93 17.76 0.71
N GLY A 176 -0.49 16.88 -0.19
CA GLY A 176 0.85 16.93 -0.78
C GLY A 176 1.16 18.25 -1.48
N GLY A 177 0.21 18.74 -2.28
CA GLY A 177 0.34 20.01 -2.98
C GLY A 177 0.48 21.24 -2.07
N PRO A 178 -0.44 21.48 -1.12
CA PRO A 178 -0.35 22.55 -0.13
C PRO A 178 0.94 22.51 0.69
N VAL A 179 1.33 21.33 1.21
CA VAL A 179 2.58 21.13 1.98
C VAL A 179 3.78 21.52 1.14
N ALA A 180 3.89 21.02 -0.08
CA ALA A 180 5.01 21.32 -0.95
C ALA A 180 5.09 22.81 -1.32
N ARG A 181 3.96 23.45 -1.66
CA ARG A 181 3.92 24.91 -1.96
C ARG A 181 4.41 25.74 -0.77
N TYR A 182 4.03 25.35 0.43
CA TYR A 182 4.50 26.01 1.65
C TYR A 182 6.01 25.86 1.84
N LEU A 183 6.55 24.66 1.55
CA LEU A 183 7.97 24.37 1.70
C LEU A 183 8.82 24.97 0.59
N VAL A 184 8.37 24.93 -0.67
CA VAL A 184 9.09 25.54 -1.81
C VAL A 184 9.27 27.03 -1.61
N LYS A 185 8.28 27.75 -1.07
CA LYS A 185 8.40 29.18 -0.75
C LYS A 185 9.46 29.49 0.30
N ARG A 186 9.88 28.51 1.09
CA ARG A 186 10.89 28.62 2.17
C ARG A 186 12.23 28.01 1.82
N SER A 187 12.29 27.24 0.75
CA SER A 187 13.53 26.70 0.21
C SER A 187 14.12 27.73 -0.77
N SER A 188 15.45 27.87 -0.76
CA SER A 188 16.13 28.55 -1.85
C SER A 188 15.85 27.75 -3.13
N THR A 189 15.07 28.34 -4.03
CA THR A 189 14.79 27.78 -5.35
C THR A 189 16.13 27.66 -6.09
N PRO A 190 16.43 26.53 -6.73
CA PRO A 190 17.54 26.51 -7.67
C PRO A 190 17.30 27.62 -8.68
N ASN A 191 18.20 28.59 -8.81
CA ASN A 191 18.15 29.57 -9.88
C ASN A 191 18.11 28.79 -11.19
N GLY A 192 16.98 28.87 -11.88
CA GLY A 192 16.74 28.10 -13.09
C GLY A 192 17.87 28.27 -14.09
N ARG A 193 18.58 27.20 -14.33
CA ARG A 193 19.04 26.80 -15.65
C ARG A 193 18.43 25.44 -15.89
N PRO A 194 17.65 25.27 -16.96
CA PRO A 194 17.48 23.94 -17.51
C PRO A 194 18.87 23.56 -18.03
N ASP A 195 19.62 22.78 -17.24
CA ASP A 195 20.66 21.99 -17.85
C ASP A 195 19.92 21.04 -18.78
N ASP A 196 20.11 21.25 -20.08
CA ASP A 196 19.58 20.48 -21.22
C ASP A 196 20.14 19.06 -21.27
N GLU A 197 20.54 18.49 -20.16
CA GLU A 197 20.74 17.05 -20.04
C GLU A 197 19.38 16.40 -19.79
N MET A 198 18.80 15.88 -20.87
CA MET A 198 17.72 14.92 -20.84
C MET A 198 18.06 13.86 -19.80
N VAL A 199 17.47 14.03 -18.60
CA VAL A 199 17.57 13.02 -17.58
C VAL A 199 16.82 11.82 -18.10
N PRO A 200 17.47 10.66 -18.19
CA PRO A 200 16.76 9.41 -18.44
C PRO A 200 15.72 9.34 -17.32
N SER A 201 14.44 9.22 -17.69
CA SER A 201 13.38 8.93 -16.73
C SER A 201 13.88 7.76 -15.88
N ALA A 202 14.12 7.99 -14.58
CA ALA A 202 14.59 6.96 -13.65
C ALA A 202 13.56 5.84 -13.45
N PHE A 203 12.36 6.04 -14.03
CA PHE A 203 11.37 5.03 -14.27
C PHE A 203 11.71 4.34 -15.57
N GLU A 204 12.22 3.14 -15.42
CA GLU A 204 12.46 2.24 -16.52
C GLU A 204 13.36 2.87 -17.60
N LYS A 205 14.68 2.70 -17.46
CA LYS A 205 15.31 2.12 -18.65
C LYS A 205 14.64 0.76 -18.79
N PRO A 206 13.65 0.59 -19.70
CA PRO A 206 13.22 -0.75 -20.01
C PRO A 206 14.53 -1.48 -20.28
N GLU A 207 14.73 -2.67 -19.72
CA GLU A 207 15.76 -3.54 -20.25
C GLU A 207 15.38 -3.66 -21.72
N VAL A 208 16.04 -2.84 -22.53
CA VAL A 208 15.74 -2.69 -23.95
C VAL A 208 16.01 -4.06 -24.54
N GLY A 209 14.93 -4.85 -24.72
CA GLY A 209 15.01 -6.15 -25.35
C GLY A 209 14.33 -7.33 -24.65
N ARG A 210 14.07 -7.30 -23.33
CA ARG A 210 13.43 -8.46 -22.68
C ARG A 210 11.91 -8.33 -22.72
N VAL A 211 11.27 -9.07 -23.63
CA VAL A 211 9.81 -9.14 -23.78
C VAL A 211 9.26 -10.14 -22.75
N ILE A 212 8.08 -9.87 -22.20
CA ILE A 212 7.36 -10.85 -21.37
C ILE A 212 6.88 -11.97 -22.27
N THR A 213 7.51 -13.14 -22.15
CA THR A 213 7.18 -14.36 -22.87
C THR A 213 6.49 -15.35 -21.95
N SER A 214 5.89 -16.40 -22.52
CA SER A 214 5.29 -17.48 -21.73
C SER A 214 6.30 -18.12 -20.78
N LEU A 215 7.56 -18.30 -21.21
CA LEU A 215 8.62 -18.86 -20.37
C LEU A 215 8.91 -17.95 -19.16
N VAL A 216 9.05 -16.63 -19.38
CA VAL A 216 9.28 -15.65 -18.33
C VAL A 216 8.13 -15.65 -17.31
N LEU A 217 6.88 -15.78 -17.76
CA LEU A 217 5.72 -15.89 -16.86
C LEU A 217 5.75 -17.18 -16.07
N ILE A 218 6.12 -18.30 -16.67
CA ILE A 218 6.26 -19.60 -15.99
C ILE A 218 7.36 -19.51 -14.91
N GLU A 219 8.53 -18.93 -15.23
CA GLU A 219 9.62 -18.70 -14.28
C GLU A 219 9.14 -17.83 -13.09
N THR A 220 8.40 -16.75 -13.38
CA THR A 220 7.87 -15.86 -12.35
C THR A 220 6.84 -16.55 -11.47
N ILE A 221 5.94 -17.35 -12.07
CA ILE A 221 4.95 -18.14 -11.32
C ILE A 221 5.67 -19.17 -10.43
N ALA A 222 6.73 -19.82 -10.93
CA ALA A 222 7.52 -20.76 -10.14
C ALA A 222 8.17 -20.07 -8.92
N LEU A 223 8.76 -18.88 -9.09
CA LEU A 223 9.31 -18.11 -7.97
C LEU A 223 8.23 -17.74 -6.95
N ILE A 224 7.06 -17.28 -7.41
CA ILE A 224 5.91 -16.99 -6.53
C ILE A 224 5.50 -18.26 -5.78
N ALA A 225 5.34 -19.40 -6.46
CA ALA A 225 4.95 -20.67 -5.83
C ALA A 225 5.95 -21.14 -4.76
N ILE A 226 7.26 -20.96 -5.02
CA ILE A 226 8.31 -21.21 -4.02
C ILE A 226 8.12 -20.30 -2.81
N CYS A 227 7.87 -19.00 -3.02
CA CYS A 227 7.63 -18.06 -1.92
C CYS A 227 6.40 -18.45 -1.09
N LEU A 228 5.29 -18.83 -1.75
CA LEU A 228 4.07 -19.25 -1.07
C LEU A 228 4.29 -20.49 -0.21
N THR A 229 4.93 -21.52 -0.79
CA THR A 229 5.18 -22.80 -0.10
C THR A 229 6.14 -22.61 1.07
N ALA A 230 7.30 -21.99 0.85
CA ALA A 230 8.28 -21.77 1.89
C ALA A 230 7.76 -20.80 2.98
N GLY A 231 7.02 -19.75 2.59
CA GLY A 231 6.43 -18.82 3.53
C GLY A 231 5.37 -19.47 4.43
N LYS A 232 4.53 -20.36 3.89
CA LYS A 232 3.58 -21.16 4.68
C LYS A 232 4.29 -22.08 5.66
N LEU A 233 5.34 -22.77 5.24
CA LEU A 233 6.14 -23.65 6.11
C LEU A 233 6.80 -22.85 7.25
N ILE A 234 7.39 -21.69 6.94
CA ILE A 234 7.99 -20.81 7.96
C ILE A 234 6.93 -20.30 8.93
N ALA A 235 5.76 -19.87 8.45
CA ALA A 235 4.67 -19.42 9.30
C ALA A 235 4.19 -20.52 10.26
N GLN A 236 4.08 -21.77 9.77
CA GLN A 236 3.74 -22.93 10.60
C GLN A 236 4.81 -23.23 11.64
N TRP A 237 6.09 -23.13 11.26
CA TRP A 237 7.21 -23.38 12.18
C TRP A 237 7.32 -22.30 13.26
N LEU A 238 6.99 -21.06 12.95
CA LEU A 238 6.98 -19.95 13.90
C LEU A 238 5.71 -19.88 14.76
N ALA A 239 4.66 -20.63 14.41
CA ALA A 239 3.38 -20.61 15.12
C ALA A 239 3.55 -20.96 16.62
N GLY A 240 2.93 -20.17 17.50
CA GLY A 240 3.03 -20.31 18.96
C GLY A 240 4.35 -19.83 19.57
N THR A 241 5.29 -19.33 18.78
CA THR A 241 6.55 -18.74 19.29
C THR A 241 6.41 -17.22 19.47
N ALA A 242 7.32 -16.59 20.23
CA ALA A 242 7.39 -15.13 20.36
C ALA A 242 7.63 -14.42 18.99
N PHE A 243 8.20 -15.14 18.01
CA PHE A 243 8.49 -14.64 16.67
C PHE A 243 7.40 -14.97 15.64
N GLU A 244 6.23 -15.39 16.09
CA GLU A 244 5.12 -15.71 15.19
C GLU A 244 4.74 -14.51 14.30
N LEU A 245 4.73 -14.75 12.97
CA LEU A 245 4.39 -13.78 11.95
C LEU A 245 3.21 -14.28 11.11
N PRO A 246 2.33 -13.39 10.61
CA PRO A 246 1.33 -13.75 9.63
C PRO A 246 1.93 -14.39 8.39
N THR A 247 1.22 -15.34 7.78
CA THR A 247 1.72 -16.08 6.61
C THR A 247 2.16 -15.16 5.46
N PHE A 248 1.41 -14.10 5.17
CA PHE A 248 1.76 -13.17 4.09
C PHE A 248 3.07 -12.42 4.36
N VAL A 249 3.39 -12.13 5.63
CA VAL A 249 4.67 -11.51 6.01
C VAL A 249 5.82 -12.50 5.80
N CYS A 250 5.65 -13.76 6.17
CA CYS A 250 6.65 -14.81 5.91
C CYS A 250 6.89 -14.98 4.41
N VAL A 251 5.82 -14.99 3.60
CA VAL A 251 5.91 -15.06 2.13
C VAL A 251 6.68 -13.88 1.54
N LEU A 252 6.40 -12.67 2.02
CA LEU A 252 7.13 -11.46 1.62
C LEU A 252 8.63 -11.59 1.93
N PHE A 253 9.00 -12.01 3.14
CA PHE A 253 10.41 -12.17 3.51
C PHE A 253 11.12 -13.26 2.71
N VAL A 254 10.45 -14.38 2.42
CA VAL A 254 11.00 -15.40 1.52
C VAL A 254 11.28 -14.81 0.14
N GLY A 255 10.38 -13.99 -0.40
CA GLY A 255 10.58 -13.29 -1.66
C GLY A 255 11.84 -12.40 -1.65
N VAL A 256 12.04 -11.62 -0.57
CA VAL A 256 13.24 -10.79 -0.39
C VAL A 256 14.51 -11.63 -0.38
N ILE A 257 14.52 -12.73 0.41
CA ILE A 257 15.68 -13.62 0.53
C ILE A 257 15.97 -14.31 -0.80
N LEU A 258 14.93 -14.82 -1.48
CA LEU A 258 15.05 -15.53 -2.74
C LEU A 258 15.61 -14.61 -3.85
N SER A 259 15.03 -13.44 -4.03
CA SER A 259 15.46 -12.48 -5.07
C SER A 259 16.90 -12.04 -4.89
N ASN A 260 17.25 -11.62 -3.67
CA ASN A 260 18.60 -11.12 -3.39
C ASN A 260 19.63 -12.26 -3.32
N GLY A 261 19.26 -13.44 -2.82
CA GLY A 261 20.11 -14.61 -2.78
C GLY A 261 20.46 -15.12 -4.16
N LEU A 262 19.47 -15.26 -5.07
CA LEU A 262 19.71 -15.67 -6.46
C LEU A 262 20.61 -14.66 -7.21
N SER A 263 20.39 -13.37 -6.98
CA SER A 263 21.21 -12.31 -7.57
C SER A 263 22.65 -12.32 -7.07
N LEU A 264 22.85 -12.52 -5.74
CA LEU A 264 24.19 -12.62 -5.13
C LEU A 264 24.99 -13.84 -5.63
N MET A 265 24.33 -14.99 -5.80
CA MET A 265 24.94 -16.20 -6.32
C MET A 265 25.19 -16.17 -7.83
N GLY A 266 24.67 -15.16 -8.54
CA GLY A 266 24.80 -15.06 -9.99
C GLY A 266 23.99 -16.09 -10.79
N PHE A 267 23.11 -16.88 -10.13
CA PHE A 267 22.34 -17.93 -10.80
C PHE A 267 21.18 -17.41 -11.63
N TYR A 268 20.46 -16.40 -11.11
CA TYR A 268 19.26 -15.87 -11.75
C TYR A 268 18.99 -14.44 -11.32
N ARG A 269 18.65 -13.61 -12.28
CA ARG A 269 18.17 -12.24 -12.02
C ARG A 269 16.68 -12.18 -12.25
N VAL A 270 15.96 -11.86 -11.21
CA VAL A 270 14.49 -11.74 -11.24
C VAL A 270 14.09 -10.65 -12.23
N PHE A 271 13.16 -10.97 -13.12
CA PHE A 271 12.65 -9.99 -14.07
C PHE A 271 11.52 -9.17 -13.46
N GLU A 272 11.89 -8.03 -12.88
CA GLU A 272 11.03 -7.15 -12.07
C GLU A 272 9.71 -6.78 -12.77
N ARG A 273 9.75 -6.56 -14.09
CA ARG A 273 8.56 -6.21 -14.87
C ARG A 273 7.51 -7.34 -14.91
N ALA A 274 7.92 -8.58 -15.10
CA ALA A 274 7.00 -9.72 -15.10
C ALA A 274 6.42 -9.97 -13.70
N VAL A 275 7.25 -9.84 -12.65
CA VAL A 275 6.84 -9.93 -11.25
C VAL A 275 5.80 -8.84 -10.94
N SER A 276 6.05 -7.60 -11.34
CA SER A 276 5.12 -6.48 -11.14
C SER A 276 3.79 -6.67 -11.86
N VAL A 277 3.79 -7.18 -13.10
CA VAL A 277 2.57 -7.46 -13.85
C VAL A 277 1.71 -8.50 -13.13
N LEU A 278 2.30 -9.64 -12.73
CA LEU A 278 1.59 -10.68 -12.00
C LEU A 278 1.13 -10.19 -10.61
N GLY A 279 1.97 -9.42 -9.91
CA GLY A 279 1.61 -8.80 -8.64
C GLY A 279 0.40 -7.89 -8.74
N ASN A 280 0.35 -7.03 -9.75
CA ASN A 280 -0.79 -6.15 -9.98
C ASN A 280 -2.07 -6.91 -10.33
N VAL A 281 -1.97 -7.99 -11.11
CA VAL A 281 -3.13 -8.85 -11.40
C VAL A 281 -3.65 -9.51 -10.12
N CYS A 282 -2.74 -10.11 -9.33
CA CYS A 282 -3.10 -10.76 -8.05
C CYS A 282 -3.72 -9.77 -7.07
N LEU A 283 -3.12 -8.57 -6.91
CA LEU A 283 -3.65 -7.51 -6.05
C LEU A 283 -5.04 -7.06 -6.50
N SER A 284 -5.21 -6.81 -7.80
CA SER A 284 -6.48 -6.32 -8.34
C SER A 284 -7.63 -7.31 -8.13
N LEU A 285 -7.40 -8.59 -8.42
CA LEU A 285 -8.39 -9.65 -8.19
C LEU A 285 -8.68 -9.84 -6.69
N PHE A 286 -7.64 -9.89 -5.86
CA PHE A 286 -7.77 -9.98 -4.41
C PHE A 286 -8.62 -8.84 -3.84
N LEU A 287 -8.31 -7.58 -4.22
CA LEU A 287 -9.05 -6.42 -3.76
C LEU A 287 -10.49 -6.40 -4.30
N ALA A 288 -10.72 -6.77 -5.56
CA ALA A 288 -12.08 -6.86 -6.10
C ALA A 288 -12.92 -7.85 -5.30
N MET A 289 -12.39 -9.06 -5.02
CA MET A 289 -13.07 -10.05 -4.18
C MET A 289 -13.33 -9.55 -2.77
N ALA A 290 -12.34 -8.90 -2.14
CA ALA A 290 -12.47 -8.36 -0.79
C ALA A 290 -13.53 -7.25 -0.72
N LEU A 291 -13.54 -6.33 -1.69
CA LEU A 291 -14.40 -5.15 -1.67
C LEU A 291 -15.84 -5.45 -2.11
N MET A 292 -16.06 -6.35 -3.08
CA MET A 292 -17.42 -6.71 -3.47
C MET A 292 -18.18 -7.47 -2.38
N SER A 293 -17.46 -8.06 -1.41
CA SER A 293 -18.06 -8.76 -0.27
C SER A 293 -18.26 -7.88 0.97
N LEU A 294 -17.98 -6.58 0.90
CA LEU A 294 -18.10 -5.67 2.05
C LEU A 294 -19.55 -5.50 2.51
N LYS A 295 -19.74 -5.54 3.82
CA LYS A 295 -21.01 -5.26 4.48
C LYS A 295 -21.06 -3.80 4.90
N LEU A 296 -21.37 -2.91 3.95
CA LEU A 296 -21.31 -1.46 4.16
C LEU A 296 -22.20 -0.94 5.31
N TRP A 297 -23.26 -1.67 5.67
CA TRP A 297 -24.14 -1.31 6.79
C TRP A 297 -23.46 -1.39 8.16
N GLU A 298 -22.39 -2.17 8.28
CA GLU A 298 -21.63 -2.33 9.53
C GLU A 298 -20.72 -1.12 9.81
N LEU A 299 -20.40 -0.30 8.80
CA LEU A 299 -19.57 0.89 8.94
C LEU A 299 -20.30 2.12 9.49
N ALA A 300 -21.61 2.18 9.40
CA ALA A 300 -22.37 3.40 9.68
C ALA A 300 -22.15 3.92 11.10
N SER A 301 -22.10 3.04 12.09
CA SER A 301 -21.88 3.41 13.52
C SER A 301 -20.44 3.85 13.81
N LEU A 302 -19.47 3.43 12.99
CA LEU A 302 -18.04 3.71 13.16
C LEU A 302 -17.56 4.91 12.34
N ALA A 303 -18.40 5.43 11.43
CA ALA A 303 -17.99 6.45 10.46
C ALA A 303 -17.45 7.72 11.14
N LEU A 304 -18.15 8.28 12.11
CA LEU A 304 -17.75 9.54 12.76
C LEU A 304 -16.46 9.40 13.58
N PRO A 305 -16.31 8.40 14.48
CA PRO A 305 -15.05 8.18 15.17
C PRO A 305 -13.87 7.94 14.22
N MET A 306 -14.07 7.15 13.16
CA MET A 306 -13.03 6.88 12.18
C MET A 306 -12.60 8.15 11.44
N LEU A 307 -13.54 9.00 11.04
CA LEU A 307 -13.22 10.29 10.42
C LEU A 307 -12.41 11.20 11.36
N ALA A 308 -12.68 11.19 12.65
CA ALA A 308 -11.91 11.95 13.64
C ALA A 308 -10.45 11.45 13.71
N ILE A 309 -10.24 10.13 13.77
CA ILE A 309 -8.89 9.54 13.78
C ILE A 309 -8.15 9.91 12.49
N LEU A 310 -8.79 9.73 11.33
CA LEU A 310 -8.19 10.02 10.03
C LEU A 310 -7.87 11.50 9.82
N ALA A 311 -8.70 12.39 10.36
CA ALA A 311 -8.43 13.84 10.35
C ALA A 311 -7.17 14.17 11.17
N VAL A 312 -7.03 13.61 12.38
CA VAL A 312 -5.84 13.78 13.21
C VAL A 312 -4.60 13.21 12.52
N GLN A 313 -4.69 12.02 11.94
CA GLN A 313 -3.60 11.39 11.18
C GLN A 313 -3.16 12.27 9.99
N THR A 314 -4.13 12.88 9.30
CA THR A 314 -3.85 13.77 8.15
C THR A 314 -3.12 15.03 8.58
N LEU A 315 -3.59 15.67 9.65
CA LEU A 315 -2.93 16.86 10.21
C LEU A 315 -1.54 16.53 10.71
N PHE A 316 -1.39 15.39 11.38
CA PHE A 316 -0.09 14.90 11.83
C PHE A 316 0.85 14.63 10.65
N MET A 317 0.38 14.00 9.56
CA MET A 317 1.19 13.78 8.36
C MET A 317 1.70 15.10 7.76
N ALA A 318 0.85 16.12 7.64
CA ALA A 318 1.25 17.43 7.17
C ALA A 318 2.30 18.07 8.10
N PHE A 319 2.09 18.00 9.40
CA PHE A 319 3.06 18.45 10.41
C PHE A 319 4.39 17.70 10.27
N TYR A 320 4.34 16.37 10.19
CA TYR A 320 5.52 15.51 10.06
C TYR A 320 6.32 15.82 8.79
N ALA A 321 5.65 16.00 7.67
CA ALA A 321 6.26 16.36 6.41
C ALA A 321 7.00 17.72 6.48
N ILE A 322 6.40 18.72 7.15
CA ILE A 322 6.96 20.07 7.27
C ILE A 322 8.12 20.13 8.29
N PHE A 323 7.93 19.52 9.46
CA PHE A 323 8.84 19.71 10.58
C PHE A 323 9.89 18.60 10.73
N VAL A 324 9.61 17.41 10.23
CA VAL A 324 10.55 16.28 10.31
C VAL A 324 11.13 15.98 8.94
N THR A 325 10.31 15.58 7.97
CA THR A 325 10.81 15.13 6.66
C THR A 325 11.65 16.20 5.97
N TRP A 326 11.08 17.37 5.75
CA TRP A 326 11.79 18.46 5.05
C TRP A 326 13.07 18.89 5.78
N ARG A 327 13.03 18.95 7.11
CA ARG A 327 14.22 19.37 7.90
C ARG A 327 15.34 18.35 7.86
N LEU A 328 15.05 17.08 7.99
CA LEU A 328 16.05 16.02 7.99
C LEU A 328 16.58 15.73 6.58
N MET A 329 15.78 16.02 5.54
CA MET A 329 16.19 15.84 4.14
C MET A 329 16.96 17.03 3.54
N GLY A 330 17.32 18.05 4.35
CA GLY A 330 18.26 19.12 3.93
C GLY A 330 17.64 20.49 3.68
N LYS A 331 16.34 20.71 3.91
CA LYS A 331 15.63 22.01 3.82
C LYS A 331 15.73 22.72 2.46
N ASN A 332 16.03 21.98 1.40
CA ASN A 332 16.14 22.48 0.04
C ASN A 332 14.90 22.15 -0.80
N TYR A 333 14.94 22.46 -2.08
CA TYR A 333 13.87 22.18 -3.03
C TYR A 333 13.57 20.68 -3.18
N ASP A 334 14.63 19.85 -3.32
CA ASP A 334 14.47 18.39 -3.42
C ASP A 334 13.78 17.81 -2.18
N ALA A 335 14.13 18.31 -0.99
CA ALA A 335 13.47 17.93 0.24
C ALA A 335 11.99 18.34 0.28
N ALA A 336 11.60 19.46 -0.36
CA ALA A 336 10.22 19.88 -0.45
C ALA A 336 9.41 18.98 -1.40
N VAL A 337 9.97 18.59 -2.54
CA VAL A 337 9.36 17.62 -3.47
C VAL A 337 9.23 16.24 -2.82
N LEU A 338 10.28 15.80 -2.13
CA LEU A 338 10.30 14.54 -1.39
C LEU A 338 9.24 14.52 -0.27
N ALA A 339 9.06 15.65 0.46
CA ALA A 339 8.02 15.78 1.47
C ALA A 339 6.60 15.69 0.89
N ALA A 340 6.38 16.21 -0.33
CA ALA A 340 5.12 16.03 -1.07
C ALA A 340 4.87 14.57 -1.42
N GLY A 341 5.89 13.87 -1.89
CA GLY A 341 5.84 12.42 -2.13
C GLY A 341 5.54 11.64 -0.85
N HIS A 342 6.20 12.00 0.25
CA HIS A 342 5.98 11.39 1.57
C HIS A 342 4.52 11.53 2.05
N CYS A 343 3.90 12.71 1.87
CA CYS A 343 2.46 12.88 2.13
C CYS A 343 1.61 11.90 1.31
N GLY A 344 1.99 11.65 0.05
CA GLY A 344 1.25 10.78 -0.86
C GLY A 344 1.26 9.33 -0.45
N PHE A 345 2.43 8.73 -0.18
CA PHE A 345 2.49 7.32 0.21
C PHE A 345 2.32 7.09 1.71
N GLY A 346 2.60 8.08 2.54
CA GLY A 346 2.40 7.99 3.99
C GLY A 346 0.93 8.01 4.43
N LEU A 347 0.01 8.46 3.57
CA LEU A 347 -1.44 8.35 3.77
C LEU A 347 -2.13 7.53 2.69
N GLY A 348 -1.45 7.13 1.63
CA GLY A 348 -2.11 6.53 0.50
C GLY A 348 -1.31 5.44 -0.18
N ALA A 349 -0.62 5.79 -1.26
CA ALA A 349 0.10 4.83 -2.07
C ALA A 349 1.20 5.50 -2.90
N THR A 350 2.17 4.70 -3.38
CA THR A 350 3.25 5.20 -4.25
C THR A 350 2.77 5.98 -5.48
N PRO A 351 1.71 5.57 -6.21
CA PRO A 351 1.17 6.39 -7.31
C PRO A 351 0.72 7.79 -6.88
N THR A 352 0.13 7.92 -5.69
CA THR A 352 -0.26 9.22 -5.13
C THR A 352 0.96 10.07 -4.81
N ALA A 353 2.03 9.45 -4.30
CA ALA A 353 3.30 10.15 -4.07
C ALA A 353 3.88 10.71 -5.38
N ILE A 354 3.89 9.89 -6.43
CA ILE A 354 4.38 10.30 -7.75
C ILE A 354 3.55 11.45 -8.30
N ALA A 355 2.22 11.36 -8.24
CA ALA A 355 1.34 12.43 -8.71
C ALA A 355 1.56 13.75 -7.95
N ASN A 356 1.75 13.69 -6.63
CA ASN A 356 2.08 14.87 -5.82
C ASN A 356 3.41 15.49 -6.24
N MET A 357 4.45 14.68 -6.46
CA MET A 357 5.77 15.15 -6.91
C MET A 357 5.70 15.76 -8.31
N GLN A 358 5.02 15.10 -9.26
CA GLN A 358 4.84 15.60 -10.62
C GLN A 358 4.16 16.98 -10.64
N ALA A 359 3.06 17.15 -9.89
CA ALA A 359 2.35 18.42 -9.82
C ALA A 359 3.22 19.60 -9.31
N ILE A 360 4.26 19.32 -8.55
CA ILE A 360 5.22 20.32 -8.08
C ILE A 360 6.33 20.53 -9.10
N THR A 361 6.90 19.46 -9.64
CA THR A 361 8.04 19.54 -10.57
C THR A 361 7.64 20.13 -11.92
N GLU A 362 6.42 19.92 -12.39
CA GLU A 362 5.87 20.61 -13.56
C GLU A 362 5.86 22.14 -13.42
N ARG A 363 5.73 22.65 -12.19
CA ARG A 363 5.62 24.09 -11.93
C ARG A 363 6.94 24.73 -11.51
N PHE A 364 7.80 24.02 -10.79
CA PHE A 364 8.97 24.58 -10.12
C PHE A 364 10.30 24.00 -10.61
N GLY A 365 10.27 23.01 -11.51
CA GLY A 365 11.44 22.36 -12.09
C GLY A 365 11.69 20.94 -11.56
N PRO A 366 12.56 20.16 -12.21
CA PRO A 366 12.80 18.77 -11.92
C PRO A 366 13.47 18.54 -10.54
N SER A 367 13.23 17.38 -9.93
CA SER A 367 13.86 16.91 -8.70
C SER A 367 14.22 15.43 -8.85
N HIS A 368 15.41 15.15 -9.36
CA HIS A 368 15.86 13.79 -9.64
C HIS A 368 15.96 12.93 -8.38
N MET A 369 16.45 13.56 -7.30
CA MET A 369 16.61 12.87 -6.02
C MET A 369 15.27 12.39 -5.45
N ALA A 370 14.22 13.22 -5.48
CA ALA A 370 12.92 12.85 -4.96
C ALA A 370 12.31 11.69 -5.77
N PHE A 371 12.40 11.73 -7.10
CA PHE A 371 11.89 10.66 -7.97
C PHE A 371 12.72 9.37 -7.92
N LEU A 372 13.94 9.40 -7.41
CA LEU A 372 14.72 8.21 -7.13
C LEU A 372 14.33 7.61 -5.77
N VAL A 373 14.31 8.43 -4.72
CA VAL A 373 14.22 7.97 -3.33
C VAL A 373 12.80 7.57 -2.92
N VAL A 374 11.79 8.39 -3.29
CA VAL A 374 10.40 8.18 -2.85
C VAL A 374 9.82 6.86 -3.39
N PRO A 375 9.92 6.53 -4.68
CA PRO A 375 9.41 5.26 -5.19
C PRO A 375 10.14 4.05 -4.60
N MET A 376 11.46 4.14 -4.40
CA MET A 376 12.23 3.04 -3.81
C MET A 376 11.76 2.70 -2.40
N VAL A 377 11.49 3.69 -1.58
CA VAL A 377 10.98 3.48 -0.21
C VAL A 377 9.51 3.10 -0.22
N GLY A 378 8.69 3.83 -0.97
CA GLY A 378 7.23 3.67 -0.97
C GLY A 378 6.73 2.43 -1.71
N ALA A 379 7.54 1.80 -2.61
CA ALA A 379 7.09 0.66 -3.38
C ALA A 379 7.32 -0.70 -2.69
N PHE A 380 8.34 -0.84 -1.83
CA PHE A 380 8.62 -2.13 -1.19
C PHE A 380 9.26 -2.02 0.20
N PHE A 381 10.14 -1.04 0.49
CA PHE A 381 10.75 -0.97 1.83
C PHE A 381 9.75 -0.66 2.92
N ILE A 382 8.73 0.15 2.61
CA ILE A 382 7.68 0.49 3.56
C ILE A 382 6.90 -0.74 4.02
N ASP A 383 6.57 -1.67 3.13
CA ASP A 383 5.78 -2.85 3.47
C ASP A 383 6.56 -3.79 4.40
N ILE A 384 7.87 -3.96 4.15
CA ILE A 384 8.76 -4.78 4.98
C ILE A 384 8.84 -4.21 6.40
N VAL A 385 9.15 -2.90 6.49
CA VAL A 385 9.33 -2.25 7.79
C VAL A 385 8.01 -2.11 8.53
N ASN A 386 6.93 -1.79 7.80
CA ASN A 386 5.60 -1.67 8.39
C ASN A 386 5.12 -2.97 9.02
N ALA A 387 5.36 -4.12 8.39
CA ALA A 387 5.02 -5.42 8.96
C ALA A 387 5.69 -5.66 10.33
N LEU A 388 6.97 -5.25 10.48
CA LEU A 388 7.69 -5.35 11.75
C LEU A 388 7.16 -4.37 12.80
N VAL A 389 6.89 -3.13 12.41
CA VAL A 389 6.34 -2.09 13.31
C VAL A 389 4.95 -2.51 13.82
N ILE A 390 4.07 -3.00 12.94
CA ILE A 390 2.74 -3.49 13.31
C ILE A 390 2.86 -4.65 14.32
N LYS A 391 3.74 -5.61 14.03
CA LYS A 391 3.97 -6.74 14.94
C LYS A 391 4.43 -6.27 16.33
N LEU A 392 5.35 -5.30 16.39
CA LEU A 392 5.80 -4.71 17.65
C LEU A 392 4.64 -4.11 18.45
N TYR A 393 3.76 -3.34 17.80
CA TYR A 393 2.58 -2.76 18.47
C TYR A 393 1.59 -3.83 18.95
N LEU A 394 1.36 -4.87 18.15
CA LEU A 394 0.50 -5.99 18.58
C LEU A 394 1.08 -6.71 19.80
N MET A 395 2.40 -6.88 19.87
CA MET A 395 3.04 -7.45 21.07
C MET A 395 2.85 -6.55 22.29
N LEU A 396 3.01 -5.24 22.14
CA LEU A 396 2.80 -4.28 23.23
C LEU A 396 1.34 -4.25 23.72
N LEU A 397 0.36 -4.35 22.81
CA LEU A 397 -1.07 -4.38 23.13
C LEU A 397 -1.53 -5.67 23.81
N ILE A 398 -0.83 -6.79 23.56
CA ILE A 398 -1.17 -8.10 24.13
C ILE A 398 -0.54 -8.30 25.52
N PHE A 399 0.69 -7.78 25.71
CA PHE A 399 1.45 -7.97 26.96
C PHE A 399 1.46 -6.74 27.87
N GLY A 400 0.88 -5.62 27.49
CA GLY A 400 0.65 -4.41 28.29
C GLY A 400 -0.78 -4.32 28.76
#